data_183fb24fef1c7173c0ab3f2d1595620e
#
_entry.id   183fb24fef1c7173c0ab3f2d1595620e
#
_cell.length_a   1.000
_cell.length_b   1.000
_cell.length_c   1.000
_cell.angle_alpha   90.00
_cell.angle_beta   90.00
_cell.angle_gamma   90.00
#
_symmetry.space_group_name_H-M   'P 1'
#
loop_
_entity.id
_entity.type
_entity.pdbx_description
1 polymer ?
#
loop_
_entity_poly.entity_id
_entity_poly.type
_entity_poly.pdbx_seq_one_letter_code
_entity_poly.pdbx_strand_id
1 'polypeptide(L)'
;MLVIFEGARNSGKTYLAQKASDYNNIPLYKFEFVKWFNELKLEDTSRESHLFALGKELQLLQANRDGILQPIILDRGFLTVLVWGVLSKRIDFEEAIDELNKIISSGLLKNCKVYYVHGDNPNKSDRNKDNWDFRDNSSDEKHLYAKFIQHILDCYPSFDDFSIYSFENKFDETTIITEL
;
A
#
# COMPACT_ATOMS: atom_id res chain seq x y z
N MET A 1 8.65 -3.93 -13.91
CA MET A 1 8.49 -4.45 -12.53
C MET A 1 7.94 -3.36 -11.64
N LEU A 2 6.92 -3.67 -10.87
CA LEU A 2 6.31 -2.76 -9.91
C LEU A 2 6.60 -3.25 -8.49
N VAL A 3 7.15 -2.39 -7.64
CA VAL A 3 7.41 -2.70 -6.23
C VAL A 3 6.51 -1.82 -5.37
N ILE A 4 5.73 -2.44 -4.49
CA ILE A 4 4.72 -1.74 -3.67
C ILE A 4 5.06 -1.92 -2.19
N PHE A 5 5.23 -0.82 -1.48
CA PHE A 5 5.37 -0.80 -0.04
C PHE A 5 4.04 -0.42 0.61
N GLU A 6 3.46 -1.37 1.34
CA GLU A 6 2.19 -1.24 2.03
C GLU A 6 2.37 -1.22 3.55
N GLY A 7 1.42 -0.69 4.27
CA GLY A 7 1.42 -0.70 5.72
C GLY A 7 0.79 0.54 6.33
N ALA A 8 0.46 0.44 7.61
CA ALA A 8 -0.16 1.51 8.38
C ALA A 8 0.76 2.74 8.50
N ARG A 9 0.20 3.85 8.92
CA ARG A 9 0.99 5.04 9.26
C ARG A 9 2.06 4.70 10.30
N ASN A 10 3.21 5.33 10.15
CA ASN A 10 4.37 5.15 11.04
C ASN A 10 4.99 3.73 11.03
N SER A 11 4.61 2.85 10.10
CA SER A 11 5.24 1.54 9.95
C SER A 11 6.68 1.61 9.40
N GLY A 12 7.10 2.75 8.86
CA GLY A 12 8.42 2.91 8.24
C GLY A 12 8.48 2.63 6.74
N LYS A 13 7.36 2.30 6.10
CA LYS A 13 7.30 1.97 4.66
C LYS A 13 7.91 3.04 3.77
N THR A 14 7.61 4.33 4.02
CA THR A 14 8.17 5.45 3.24
C THR A 14 9.69 5.51 3.31
N TYR A 15 10.25 5.21 4.47
CA TYR A 15 11.70 5.15 4.67
C TYR A 15 12.32 4.01 3.87
N LEU A 16 11.73 2.81 3.91
CA LEU A 16 12.19 1.65 3.13
C LEU A 16 12.05 1.89 1.63
N ALA A 17 10.89 2.41 1.20
CA ALA A 17 10.64 2.72 -0.19
C ALA A 17 11.65 3.75 -0.75
N GLN A 18 12.02 4.77 0.04
CA GLN A 18 13.02 5.75 -0.34
C GLN A 18 14.42 5.12 -0.45
N LYS A 19 14.82 4.32 0.55
CA LYS A 19 16.11 3.61 0.49
C LYS A 19 16.22 2.67 -0.70
N ALA A 20 15.16 1.90 -0.96
CA ALA A 20 15.10 1.00 -2.10
C ALA A 20 15.20 1.77 -3.44
N SER A 21 14.53 2.92 -3.53
CA SER A 21 14.60 3.81 -4.68
C SER A 21 16.03 4.34 -4.91
N ASP A 22 16.65 4.85 -3.86
CA ASP A 22 17.99 5.45 -3.92
C ASP A 22 19.05 4.40 -4.29
N TYR A 23 18.97 3.20 -3.69
CA TYR A 23 19.94 2.12 -3.92
C TYR A 23 19.87 1.56 -5.34
N ASN A 24 18.65 1.32 -5.83
CA ASN A 24 18.43 0.67 -7.13
C ASN A 24 18.30 1.68 -8.28
N ASN A 25 18.32 2.97 -8.00
CA ASN A 25 18.06 4.03 -8.97
C ASN A 25 16.71 3.85 -9.71
N ILE A 26 15.68 3.40 -8.95
CA ILE A 26 14.31 3.20 -9.45
C ILE A 26 13.44 4.35 -8.95
N PRO A 27 12.66 5.03 -9.81
CA PRO A 27 11.79 6.14 -9.38
C PRO A 27 10.80 5.73 -8.28
N LEU A 28 10.68 6.58 -7.24
CA LEU A 28 9.67 6.45 -6.19
C LEU A 28 8.48 7.33 -6.50
N TYR A 29 7.29 6.71 -6.51
CA TYR A 29 6.02 7.42 -6.61
C TYR A 29 5.27 7.34 -5.29
N LYS A 30 4.69 8.47 -4.90
CA LYS A 30 3.79 8.59 -3.74
C LYS A 30 2.41 8.96 -4.25
N PHE A 31 1.41 8.22 -3.81
CA PHE A 31 0.04 8.58 -4.15
C PHE A 31 -0.42 9.78 -3.32
N GLU A 32 -0.79 10.84 -4.02
CA GLU A 32 -1.30 12.09 -3.43
C GLU A 32 -2.84 12.14 -3.59
N PHE A 33 -3.56 11.13 -3.06
CA PHE A 33 -5.01 11.01 -3.23
C PHE A 33 -5.76 12.28 -2.81
N VAL A 34 -5.42 12.87 -1.67
CA VAL A 34 -6.07 14.10 -1.18
C VAL A 34 -5.92 15.26 -2.17
N LYS A 35 -4.75 15.40 -2.80
CA LYS A 35 -4.53 16.41 -3.83
C LYS A 35 -5.42 16.18 -5.04
N TRP A 36 -5.49 14.94 -5.52
CA TRP A 36 -6.33 14.58 -6.65
C TRP A 36 -7.82 14.77 -6.37
N PHE A 37 -8.30 14.40 -5.16
CA PHE A 37 -9.67 14.61 -4.76
C PHE A 37 -10.03 16.11 -4.76
N ASN A 38 -9.14 16.95 -4.22
CA ASN A 38 -9.33 18.41 -4.24
C ASN A 38 -9.35 18.98 -5.66
N GLU A 39 -8.45 18.56 -6.53
CA GLU A 39 -8.39 19.00 -7.93
C GLU A 39 -9.66 18.59 -8.70
N LEU A 40 -10.18 17.41 -8.44
CA LEU A 40 -11.39 16.88 -9.09
C LEU A 40 -12.69 17.26 -8.36
N LYS A 41 -12.61 17.99 -7.25
CA LYS A 41 -13.75 18.35 -6.39
C LYS A 41 -14.54 17.13 -5.90
N LEU A 42 -13.85 16.01 -5.64
CA LEU A 42 -14.44 14.83 -5.04
C LEU A 42 -14.44 14.97 -3.52
N GLU A 43 -15.52 14.58 -2.89
CA GLU A 43 -15.57 14.46 -1.44
C GLU A 43 -14.68 13.29 -1.00
N ASP A 44 -13.78 13.55 -0.06
CA ASP A 44 -12.81 12.54 0.43
C ASP A 44 -13.49 11.29 1.03
N THR A 45 -14.71 11.42 1.52
CA THR A 45 -15.50 10.32 2.08
C THR A 45 -16.49 9.70 1.09
N SER A 46 -16.48 10.12 -0.17
CA SER A 46 -17.43 9.61 -1.17
C SER A 46 -16.99 8.28 -1.78
N ARG A 47 -17.98 7.50 -2.26
CA ARG A 47 -17.72 6.29 -3.02
C ARG A 47 -16.98 6.58 -4.34
N GLU A 48 -17.27 7.72 -4.95
CA GLU A 48 -16.62 8.18 -6.18
C GLU A 48 -15.12 8.37 -5.97
N SER A 49 -14.71 8.93 -4.84
CA SER A 49 -13.29 9.08 -4.50
C SER A 49 -12.59 7.72 -4.33
N HIS A 50 -13.27 6.73 -3.74
CA HIS A 50 -12.75 5.36 -3.64
C HIS A 50 -12.59 4.73 -5.04
N LEU A 51 -13.62 4.79 -5.88
CA LEU A 51 -13.57 4.23 -7.23
C LEU A 51 -12.51 4.91 -8.08
N PHE A 52 -12.32 6.22 -7.93
CA PHE A 52 -11.25 6.94 -8.62
C PHE A 52 -9.86 6.45 -8.17
N ALA A 53 -9.63 6.35 -6.86
CA ALA A 53 -8.36 5.89 -6.30
C ALA A 53 -8.05 4.44 -6.75
N LEU A 54 -9.03 3.54 -6.62
CA LEU A 54 -8.91 2.15 -7.06
C LEU A 54 -8.65 2.07 -8.56
N GLY A 55 -9.36 2.85 -9.37
CA GLY A 55 -9.15 2.90 -10.82
C GLY A 55 -7.73 3.31 -11.22
N LYS A 56 -7.11 4.24 -10.48
CA LYS A 56 -5.71 4.62 -10.69
C LYS A 56 -4.74 3.49 -10.39
N GLU A 57 -4.96 2.78 -9.27
CA GLU A 57 -4.17 1.61 -8.93
C GLU A 57 -4.29 0.50 -9.99
N LEU A 58 -5.52 0.18 -10.40
CA LEU A 58 -5.77 -0.84 -11.41
C LEU A 58 -5.10 -0.50 -12.74
N GLN A 59 -5.08 0.77 -13.16
CA GLN A 59 -4.38 1.21 -14.36
C GLN A 59 -2.87 0.96 -14.27
N LEU A 60 -2.25 1.23 -13.11
CA LEU A 60 -0.82 0.96 -12.90
C LEU A 60 -0.50 -0.53 -12.90
N LEU A 61 -1.29 -1.33 -12.18
CA LEU A 61 -1.16 -2.77 -12.14
C LEU A 61 -1.31 -3.38 -13.54
N GLN A 62 -2.30 -2.90 -14.31
CA GLN A 62 -2.52 -3.31 -15.69
C GLN A 62 -1.30 -2.97 -16.57
N ALA A 63 -0.81 -1.75 -16.51
CA ALA A 63 0.35 -1.31 -17.30
C ALA A 63 1.62 -2.10 -16.95
N ASN A 64 1.79 -2.45 -15.66
CA ASN A 64 2.90 -3.31 -15.24
C ASN A 64 2.75 -4.75 -15.77
N ARG A 65 1.56 -5.34 -15.63
CA ARG A 65 1.27 -6.68 -16.15
C ARG A 65 1.55 -6.79 -17.66
N ASP A 66 1.17 -5.76 -18.40
CA ASP A 66 1.30 -5.70 -19.85
C ASP A 66 2.72 -5.30 -20.31
N GLY A 67 3.64 -5.09 -19.36
CA GLY A 67 5.05 -4.76 -19.66
C GLY A 67 5.27 -3.34 -20.20
N ILE A 68 4.29 -2.46 -20.07
CA ILE A 68 4.36 -1.07 -20.57
C ILE A 68 5.08 -0.18 -19.55
N LEU A 69 5.00 -0.54 -18.27
CA LEU A 69 5.54 0.28 -17.20
C LEU A 69 7.04 0.05 -17.04
N GLN A 70 7.83 1.12 -16.99
CA GLN A 70 9.22 1.05 -16.53
C GLN A 70 9.24 0.66 -15.03
N PRO A 71 10.36 0.11 -14.52
CA PRO A 71 10.46 -0.20 -13.10
C PRO A 71 10.16 1.03 -12.24
N ILE A 72 9.24 0.88 -11.29
CA ILE A 72 8.88 1.93 -10.32
C ILE A 72 8.64 1.33 -8.93
N ILE A 73 8.84 2.16 -7.92
CA ILE A 73 8.50 1.87 -6.52
C ILE A 73 7.31 2.73 -6.12
N LEU A 74 6.32 2.13 -5.46
CA LEU A 74 5.17 2.83 -4.89
C LEU A 74 5.26 2.87 -3.36
N ASP A 75 5.16 4.07 -2.78
CA ASP A 75 4.86 4.26 -1.36
C ASP A 75 3.34 4.31 -1.20
N ARG A 76 2.75 3.19 -0.86
CA ARG A 76 1.32 2.83 -0.85
C ARG A 76 0.83 2.33 -2.20
N GLY A 77 -0.18 1.48 -2.17
CA GLY A 77 -0.80 0.89 -3.34
C GLY A 77 -2.22 0.42 -3.05
N PHE A 78 -2.65 -0.65 -3.70
CA PHE A 78 -4.03 -1.12 -3.68
C PHE A 78 -4.55 -1.49 -2.28
N LEU A 79 -3.72 -2.08 -1.40
CA LEU A 79 -4.14 -2.38 -0.02
C LEU A 79 -4.44 -1.10 0.76
N THR A 80 -3.64 -0.05 0.58
CA THR A 80 -3.92 1.26 1.18
C THR A 80 -5.27 1.80 0.72
N VAL A 81 -5.61 1.68 -0.57
CA VAL A 81 -6.91 2.13 -1.11
C VAL A 81 -8.06 1.38 -0.44
N LEU A 82 -7.95 0.06 -0.32
CA LEU A 82 -8.98 -0.78 0.33
C LEU A 82 -9.12 -0.46 1.81
N VAL A 83 -8.01 -0.40 2.55
CA VAL A 83 -8.00 -0.05 3.98
C VAL A 83 -8.66 1.30 4.22
N TRP A 84 -8.28 2.31 3.44
CA TRP A 84 -8.86 3.65 3.56
C TRP A 84 -10.31 3.73 3.09
N GLY A 85 -10.70 2.91 2.10
CA GLY A 85 -12.08 2.76 1.68
C GLY A 85 -12.97 2.35 2.84
N VAL A 86 -12.55 1.35 3.61
CA VAL A 86 -13.27 0.84 4.79
C VAL A 86 -13.23 1.85 5.95
N LEU A 87 -12.04 2.40 6.28
CA LEU A 87 -11.89 3.37 7.37
C LEU A 87 -12.75 4.62 7.17
N SER A 88 -12.83 5.10 5.95
CA SER A 88 -13.62 6.29 5.60
C SER A 88 -15.09 5.95 5.29
N LYS A 89 -15.51 4.69 5.50
CA LYS A 89 -16.89 4.22 5.24
C LYS A 89 -17.37 4.44 3.79
N ARG A 90 -16.45 4.46 2.83
CA ARG A 90 -16.75 4.55 1.40
C ARG A 90 -17.25 3.24 0.83
N ILE A 91 -16.74 2.14 1.37
CA ILE A 91 -17.11 0.76 1.12
C ILE A 91 -17.16 0.00 2.46
N ASP A 92 -17.84 -1.12 2.51
CA ASP A 92 -17.76 -2.02 3.64
C ASP A 92 -16.59 -3.01 3.51
N PHE A 93 -16.34 -3.80 4.56
CA PHE A 93 -15.20 -4.72 4.58
C PHE A 93 -15.39 -5.88 3.59
N GLU A 94 -16.60 -6.39 3.43
CA GLU A 94 -16.90 -7.49 2.51
C GLU A 94 -16.69 -7.06 1.05
N GLU A 95 -17.14 -5.86 0.71
CA GLU A 95 -16.89 -5.27 -0.61
C GLU A 95 -15.39 -5.09 -0.87
N ALA A 96 -14.63 -4.65 0.13
CA ALA A 96 -13.17 -4.51 0.02
C ALA A 96 -12.47 -5.86 -0.17
N ILE A 97 -12.94 -6.93 0.48
CA ILE A 97 -12.44 -8.30 0.28
C ILE A 97 -12.76 -8.79 -1.15
N ASP A 98 -13.95 -8.51 -1.65
CA ASP A 98 -14.31 -8.87 -3.03
C ASP A 98 -13.43 -8.14 -4.06
N GLU A 99 -13.13 -6.86 -3.84
CA GLU A 99 -12.21 -6.10 -4.68
C GLU A 99 -10.78 -6.70 -4.63
N LEU A 100 -10.29 -7.03 -3.44
CA LEU A 100 -9.00 -7.69 -3.25
C LEU A 100 -8.92 -9.02 -4.01
N ASN A 101 -9.93 -9.86 -3.85
CA ASN A 101 -10.01 -11.16 -4.54
C ASN A 101 -9.99 -10.99 -6.06
N LYS A 102 -10.67 -10.00 -6.60
CA LYS A 102 -10.65 -9.68 -8.04
C LYS A 102 -9.26 -9.24 -8.50
N ILE A 103 -8.57 -8.40 -7.72
CA ILE A 103 -7.20 -7.95 -8.05
C ILE A 103 -6.25 -9.14 -8.12
N ILE A 104 -6.25 -10.01 -7.11
CA ILE A 104 -5.34 -11.16 -7.06
C ILE A 104 -5.69 -12.18 -8.15
N SER A 105 -6.96 -12.60 -8.25
CA SER A 105 -7.40 -13.66 -9.17
C SER A 105 -7.32 -13.25 -10.66
N SER A 106 -7.35 -11.95 -10.96
CA SER A 106 -7.22 -11.44 -12.35
C SER A 106 -5.80 -11.49 -12.90
N GLY A 107 -4.80 -11.84 -12.09
CA GLY A 107 -3.39 -11.82 -12.46
C GLY A 107 -2.81 -10.40 -12.63
N LEU A 108 -3.48 -9.37 -12.09
CA LEU A 108 -2.99 -7.99 -12.15
C LEU A 108 -1.69 -7.80 -11.36
N LEU A 109 -1.43 -8.66 -10.36
CA LEU A 109 -0.22 -8.61 -9.54
C LEU A 109 0.98 -9.36 -10.17
N LYS A 110 0.85 -9.85 -11.38
CA LYS A 110 1.99 -10.43 -12.12
C LYS A 110 3.10 -9.39 -12.29
N ASN A 111 4.34 -9.78 -12.01
CA ASN A 111 5.52 -8.90 -12.02
C ASN A 111 5.45 -7.75 -11.00
N CYS A 112 4.61 -7.90 -9.96
CA CYS A 112 4.63 -7.02 -8.79
C CYS A 112 5.39 -7.69 -7.66
N LYS A 113 6.14 -6.91 -6.88
CA LYS A 113 6.58 -7.31 -5.54
C LYS A 113 5.85 -6.44 -4.53
N VAL A 114 5.21 -7.07 -3.55
CA VAL A 114 4.45 -6.35 -2.52
C VAL A 114 5.08 -6.60 -1.16
N TYR A 115 5.53 -5.56 -0.51
CA TYR A 115 6.09 -5.60 0.83
C TYR A 115 5.12 -4.98 1.83
N TYR A 116 4.59 -5.79 2.73
CA TYR A 116 3.83 -5.28 3.86
C TYR A 116 4.76 -4.96 5.02
N VAL A 117 4.87 -3.68 5.34
CA VAL A 117 5.71 -3.17 6.42
C VAL A 117 4.87 -2.96 7.66
N HIS A 118 5.13 -3.73 8.71
CA HIS A 118 4.42 -3.61 9.98
C HIS A 118 5.38 -3.31 11.15
N GLY A 119 4.81 -2.97 12.30
CA GLY A 119 5.57 -2.60 13.49
C GLY A 119 5.65 -1.09 13.70
N ASP A 120 6.23 -0.70 14.80
CA ASP A 120 6.53 0.69 15.12
C ASP A 120 7.96 1.02 14.71
N ASN A 121 8.12 1.99 13.82
CA ASN A 121 9.45 2.45 13.46
C ASN A 121 10.14 3.04 14.69
N PRO A 122 11.27 2.45 15.17
CA PRO A 122 11.99 2.94 16.32
C PRO A 122 12.59 4.34 16.13
N ASN A 123 12.72 4.78 14.87
CA ASN A 123 13.22 6.11 14.51
C ASN A 123 12.10 7.14 14.33
N LYS A 124 10.96 6.97 15.01
CA LYS A 124 9.89 7.98 15.04
C LYS A 124 10.48 9.34 15.37
N SER A 125 10.79 10.13 14.37
CA SER A 125 10.97 11.57 14.60
C SER A 125 9.58 12.13 14.94
N ASP A 126 9.51 12.90 16.02
CA ASP A 126 8.31 13.63 16.50
C ASP A 126 7.72 14.63 15.48
N ARG A 127 8.08 14.51 14.21
CA ARG A 127 7.79 15.48 13.13
C ARG A 127 6.32 15.62 12.77
N ASN A 128 5.44 14.76 13.29
CA ASN A 128 4.01 14.82 12.94
C ASN A 128 3.11 15.16 14.13
N LYS A 129 3.60 15.98 15.08
CA LYS A 129 2.74 16.49 16.16
C LYS A 129 1.76 17.57 15.69
N ASP A 130 2.02 18.18 14.54
CA ASP A 130 1.24 19.29 14.06
C ASP A 130 0.34 18.87 12.87
N ASN A 131 -0.95 18.95 13.14
CA ASN A 131 -2.06 19.01 12.18
C ASN A 131 -2.45 17.71 11.46
N TRP A 132 -3.17 16.83 12.16
CA TRP A 132 -4.29 16.06 11.57
C TRP A 132 -4.98 15.29 12.69
N ASP A 133 -6.26 15.55 12.93
CA ASP A 133 -7.15 14.92 13.92
C ASP A 133 -7.42 13.40 13.70
N PHE A 134 -6.57 12.75 12.91
CA PHE A 134 -6.64 11.30 12.64
C PHE A 134 -5.84 10.45 13.64
N ARG A 135 -5.52 10.97 14.83
CA ARG A 135 -4.71 10.25 15.83
C ARG A 135 -5.41 9.00 16.38
N ASP A 136 -6.74 8.96 16.36
CA ASP A 136 -7.50 7.88 16.95
C ASP A 136 -7.62 6.62 16.06
N ASN A 137 -7.39 6.73 14.74
CA ASN A 137 -7.60 5.63 13.80
C ASN A 137 -6.34 4.77 13.52
N SER A 138 -5.20 5.01 14.17
CA SER A 138 -3.98 4.24 13.89
C SER A 138 -4.08 2.77 14.31
N SER A 139 -4.86 2.45 15.35
CA SER A 139 -5.14 1.08 15.77
C SER A 139 -6.06 0.38 14.79
N ASP A 140 -7.10 1.06 14.30
CA ASP A 140 -8.06 0.53 13.36
C ASP A 140 -7.42 0.30 11.99
N GLU A 141 -6.55 1.22 11.55
CA GLU A 141 -5.77 1.05 10.33
C GLU A 141 -4.88 -0.19 10.40
N LYS A 142 -4.13 -0.37 11.50
CA LYS A 142 -3.29 -1.56 11.71
C LYS A 142 -4.12 -2.85 11.74
N HIS A 143 -5.28 -2.82 12.40
CA HIS A 143 -6.18 -3.96 12.49
C HIS A 143 -6.76 -4.35 11.13
N LEU A 144 -7.15 -3.37 10.29
CA LEU A 144 -7.64 -3.64 8.95
C LEU A 144 -6.53 -4.22 8.06
N TYR A 145 -5.33 -3.65 8.07
CA TYR A 145 -4.21 -4.26 7.36
C TYR A 145 -3.99 -5.71 7.79
N ALA A 146 -3.99 -5.99 9.09
CA ALA A 146 -3.82 -7.35 9.60
C ALA A 146 -4.90 -8.31 9.06
N LYS A 147 -6.17 -7.88 8.99
CA LYS A 147 -7.25 -8.68 8.40
C LYS A 147 -7.04 -8.96 6.91
N PHE A 148 -6.67 -7.95 6.12
CA PHE A 148 -6.39 -8.14 4.69
C PHE A 148 -5.20 -9.07 4.47
N ILE A 149 -4.12 -8.89 5.25
CA ILE A 149 -2.94 -9.75 5.19
C ILE A 149 -3.29 -11.18 5.54
N GLN A 150 -4.06 -11.40 6.63
CA GLN A 150 -4.50 -12.74 7.01
C GLN A 150 -5.32 -13.38 5.89
N HIS A 151 -6.24 -12.63 5.28
CA HIS A 151 -7.03 -13.12 4.14
C HIS A 151 -6.13 -13.51 2.95
N ILE A 152 -5.10 -12.73 2.63
CA ILE A 152 -4.14 -13.07 1.57
C ILE A 152 -3.42 -14.37 1.90
N LEU A 153 -2.90 -14.51 3.12
CA LEU A 153 -2.16 -15.70 3.54
C LEU A 153 -3.02 -16.96 3.54
N ASP A 154 -4.28 -16.84 3.94
CA ASP A 154 -5.21 -17.98 4.03
C ASP A 154 -5.73 -18.41 2.66
N CYS A 155 -6.07 -17.46 1.79
CA CYS A 155 -6.72 -17.74 0.52
C CYS A 155 -5.75 -17.87 -0.66
N TYR A 156 -4.55 -17.28 -0.54
CA TYR A 156 -3.55 -17.20 -1.62
C TYR A 156 -2.15 -17.58 -1.13
N PRO A 157 -1.97 -18.79 -0.54
CA PRO A 157 -0.67 -19.22 0.03
C PRO A 157 0.46 -19.34 -0.99
N SER A 158 0.13 -19.39 -2.28
CA SER A 158 1.11 -19.44 -3.40
C SER A 158 1.38 -18.06 -4.02
N PHE A 159 1.00 -16.97 -3.33
CA PHE A 159 1.34 -15.63 -3.80
C PHE A 159 2.78 -15.29 -3.38
N ASP A 160 3.75 -15.83 -4.14
CA ASP A 160 5.19 -15.77 -3.82
C ASP A 160 5.77 -14.35 -3.87
N ASP A 161 5.11 -13.42 -4.57
CA ASP A 161 5.54 -12.02 -4.71
C ASP A 161 5.08 -11.13 -3.53
N PHE A 162 4.46 -11.72 -2.50
CA PHE A 162 4.02 -11.02 -1.30
C PHE A 162 4.93 -11.33 -0.11
N SER A 163 5.56 -10.31 0.45
CA SER A 163 6.47 -10.44 1.59
C SER A 163 6.03 -9.58 2.76
N ILE A 164 6.13 -10.13 3.97
CA ILE A 164 5.88 -9.41 5.21
C ILE A 164 7.21 -8.97 5.78
N TYR A 165 7.35 -7.67 6.01
CA TYR A 165 8.51 -7.08 6.66
C TYR A 165 8.14 -6.47 8.02
N SER A 166 8.91 -6.83 9.05
CA SER A 166 8.77 -6.27 10.38
C SER A 166 10.10 -5.70 10.89
N PHE A 167 10.11 -4.45 11.32
CA PHE A 167 11.26 -3.86 12.00
C PHE A 167 11.61 -4.57 13.31
N GLU A 168 10.66 -5.24 13.96
CA GLU A 168 10.88 -5.97 15.20
C GLU A 168 11.70 -7.24 15.00
N ASN A 169 11.68 -7.83 13.83
CA ASN A 169 12.33 -9.10 13.52
C ASN A 169 13.75 -8.96 12.97
N LYS A 170 14.40 -7.80 13.10
CA LYS A 170 15.77 -7.55 12.59
C LYS A 170 16.04 -8.14 11.19
N PHE A 171 15.03 -8.17 10.33
CA PHE A 171 15.24 -8.47 8.93
C PHE A 171 16.21 -7.43 8.39
N ASP A 172 17.27 -7.90 7.77
CA ASP A 172 18.29 -7.06 7.20
C ASP A 172 17.65 -6.13 6.17
N GLU A 173 17.60 -4.82 6.47
CA GLU A 173 17.17 -3.79 5.48
C GLU A 173 17.86 -4.01 4.15
N THR A 174 19.10 -4.51 4.19
CA THR A 174 19.93 -4.84 3.04
C THR A 174 19.22 -5.83 2.13
N THR A 175 18.57 -6.85 2.67
CA THR A 175 17.91 -7.90 1.86
C THR A 175 16.79 -7.33 1.00
N ILE A 176 15.88 -6.51 1.57
CA ILE A 176 14.79 -5.89 0.79
C ILE A 176 15.34 -4.93 -0.28
N ILE A 177 16.40 -4.22 0.06
CA ILE A 177 17.01 -3.22 -0.83
C ILE A 177 17.76 -3.90 -1.99
N THR A 178 18.39 -5.05 -1.73
CA THR A 178 19.24 -5.73 -2.73
C THR A 178 18.49 -6.76 -3.57
N GLU A 179 17.31 -7.20 -3.16
CA GLU A 179 16.49 -8.17 -3.92
C GLU A 179 15.58 -7.54 -5.00
N LEU A 180 15.64 -6.24 -5.17
CA LEU A 180 14.96 -5.51 -6.24
C LEU A 180 15.82 -5.48 -7.48
#